data_f44de35087eaf37d5ffbc60aacb205fe
#
_entry.id   f44de35087eaf37d5ffbc60aacb205fe
#
_cell.length_a   1.000
_cell.length_b   1.000
_cell.length_c   1.000
_cell.angle_alpha   90.00
_cell.angle_beta   90.00
_cell.angle_gamma   90.00
#
_symmetry.space_group_name_H-M   'P 1'
#
loop_
_entity.id
_entity.type
_entity.pdbx_description
1 polymer ?
#
loop_
_entity_poly.entity_id
_entity_poly.type
_entity_poly.pdbx_seq_one_letter_code
_entity_poly.pdbx_strand_id
1 'polypeptide(L)'
;IEQILPYVDVFFCSEDTARLTFGKEGPVQDMMRSFTKDYPISVVAATQRVVHSPKVHSFGSCIYDAIADRFVQEPAYENIDVVDRIGSGDAYISGALYGLLAHNMDCQKAMEYGNATAAVKNTIPGDLPSSNLREIDSIIANHHSTGPQLEMNR
;
A
#
# COMPACT_ATOMS: atom_id res chain seq x y z
N ILE A 1 -11.92 18.34 -5.89
CA ILE A 1 -11.67 16.96 -5.40
C ILE A 1 -12.64 16.61 -4.27
N GLU A 2 -12.83 17.45 -3.25
CA GLU A 2 -13.71 17.16 -2.10
C GLU A 2 -15.16 16.85 -2.50
N GLN A 3 -15.67 17.43 -3.60
CA GLN A 3 -17.02 17.14 -4.11
C GLN A 3 -17.21 15.70 -4.62
N ILE A 4 -16.11 14.96 -4.86
CA ILE A 4 -16.15 13.57 -5.33
C ILE A 4 -16.12 12.59 -4.14
N LEU A 5 -15.48 12.95 -3.03
CA LEU A 5 -15.29 12.06 -1.88
C LEU A 5 -16.60 11.48 -1.28
N PRO A 6 -17.75 12.16 -1.31
CA PRO A 6 -19.02 11.56 -0.90
C PRO A 6 -19.48 10.33 -1.71
N TYR A 7 -18.84 10.07 -2.85
CA TYR A 7 -19.16 8.95 -3.76
C TYR A 7 -18.03 7.92 -3.85
N VAL A 8 -17.06 8.00 -2.93
CA VAL A 8 -15.87 7.14 -2.93
C VAL A 8 -15.97 6.11 -1.81
N ASP A 9 -15.82 4.82 -2.15
CA ASP A 9 -15.78 3.72 -1.19
C ASP A 9 -14.36 3.40 -0.73
N VAL A 10 -13.39 3.48 -1.66
CA VAL A 10 -11.97 3.18 -1.41
C VAL A 10 -11.13 4.39 -1.80
N PHE A 11 -10.35 4.91 -0.89
CA PHE A 11 -9.56 6.11 -1.08
C PHE A 11 -8.06 5.84 -0.92
N PHE A 12 -7.32 6.05 -1.99
CA PHE A 12 -5.86 5.96 -1.98
C PHE A 12 -5.26 7.37 -1.86
N CYS A 13 -4.52 7.62 -0.80
CA CYS A 13 -3.98 8.94 -0.51
C CYS A 13 -2.58 8.82 0.10
N SER A 14 -1.58 9.51 -0.47
CA SER A 14 -0.30 9.63 0.20
C SER A 14 -0.40 10.59 1.40
N GLU A 15 0.52 10.48 2.35
CA GLU A 15 0.59 11.42 3.48
C GLU A 15 0.74 12.86 3.00
N ASP A 16 1.61 13.10 2.00
CA ASP A 16 1.80 14.43 1.42
C ASP A 16 0.51 14.97 0.80
N THR A 17 -0.24 14.14 0.09
CA THR A 17 -1.53 14.55 -0.48
C THR A 17 -2.55 14.88 0.60
N ALA A 18 -2.62 14.08 1.67
CA ALA A 18 -3.50 14.36 2.79
C ALA A 18 -3.19 15.73 3.43
N ARG A 19 -1.91 16.05 3.61
CA ARG A 19 -1.47 17.33 4.18
C ARG A 19 -1.68 18.49 3.22
N LEU A 20 -1.15 18.39 2.00
CA LEU A 20 -1.06 19.52 1.08
C LEU A 20 -2.38 19.82 0.35
N THR A 21 -3.17 18.77 0.05
CA THR A 21 -4.41 18.92 -0.71
C THR A 21 -5.63 19.07 0.20
N PHE A 22 -5.65 18.32 1.30
CA PHE A 22 -6.81 18.26 2.21
C PHE A 22 -6.59 18.95 3.54
N GLY A 23 -5.41 19.55 3.77
CA GLY A 23 -5.10 20.28 5.01
C GLY A 23 -5.16 19.41 6.26
N LYS A 24 -4.97 18.08 6.13
CA LYS A 24 -4.98 17.17 7.27
C LYS A 24 -3.68 17.31 8.06
N GLU A 25 -3.76 17.21 9.38
CA GLU A 25 -2.62 17.33 10.28
C GLU A 25 -2.53 16.12 11.23
N GLY A 26 -1.37 15.96 11.86
CA GLY A 26 -1.13 14.89 12.82
C GLY A 26 -0.53 13.62 12.21
N PRO A 27 -0.53 12.51 12.97
CA PRO A 27 -0.08 11.21 12.50
C PRO A 27 -0.91 10.69 11.32
N VAL A 28 -0.29 9.91 10.43
CA VAL A 28 -0.94 9.37 9.22
C VAL A 28 -2.23 8.60 9.55
N GLN A 29 -2.23 7.84 10.63
CA GLN A 29 -3.41 7.08 11.06
C GLN A 29 -4.59 7.98 11.45
N ASP A 30 -4.33 9.10 12.11
CA ASP A 30 -5.36 10.07 12.48
C ASP A 30 -5.93 10.76 11.23
N MET A 31 -5.06 11.09 10.27
CA MET A 31 -5.48 11.63 8.98
C MET A 31 -6.37 10.65 8.22
N MET A 32 -6.00 9.36 8.17
CA MET A 32 -6.79 8.31 7.52
C MET A 32 -8.18 8.17 8.17
N ARG A 33 -8.26 8.12 9.50
CA ARG A 33 -9.54 8.11 10.23
C ARG A 33 -10.38 9.35 9.96
N SER A 34 -9.77 10.51 9.82
CA SER A 34 -10.53 11.75 9.59
C SER A 34 -11.32 11.73 8.28
N PHE A 35 -10.78 11.09 7.22
CA PHE A 35 -11.50 10.96 5.96
C PHE A 35 -12.78 10.14 6.10
N THR A 36 -12.77 9.08 6.91
CA THR A 36 -13.95 8.22 7.12
C THR A 36 -14.99 8.83 8.06
N LYS A 37 -14.62 9.85 8.83
CA LYS A 37 -15.57 10.66 9.62
C LYS A 37 -16.27 11.70 8.76
N ASP A 38 -15.54 12.27 7.78
CA ASP A 38 -16.05 13.34 6.93
C ASP A 38 -16.83 12.80 5.72
N TYR A 39 -16.51 11.57 5.27
CA TYR A 39 -17.04 10.95 4.06
C TYR A 39 -17.37 9.47 4.26
N PRO A 40 -18.31 8.87 3.49
CA PRO A 40 -18.72 7.47 3.61
C PRO A 40 -17.67 6.50 3.02
N ILE A 41 -16.39 6.73 3.28
CA ILE A 41 -15.27 5.92 2.78
C ILE A 41 -15.10 4.72 3.69
N SER A 42 -15.10 3.52 3.11
CA SER A 42 -14.95 2.25 3.83
C SER A 42 -13.48 1.84 4.01
N VAL A 43 -12.61 2.21 3.06
CA VAL A 43 -11.20 1.85 3.07
C VAL A 43 -10.35 3.07 2.71
N VAL A 44 -9.37 3.39 3.55
CA VAL A 44 -8.35 4.41 3.24
C VAL A 44 -6.99 3.73 3.21
N ALA A 45 -6.23 3.91 2.13
CA ALA A 45 -4.89 3.36 1.98
C ALA A 45 -3.85 4.47 1.80
N ALA A 46 -2.78 4.42 2.59
CA ALA A 46 -1.66 5.35 2.52
C ALA A 46 -0.36 4.60 2.26
N THR A 47 0.31 4.95 1.16
CA THR A 47 1.62 4.38 0.82
C THR A 47 2.74 5.11 1.56
N GLN A 48 3.76 4.37 1.95
CA GLN A 48 4.97 4.85 2.59
C GLN A 48 6.18 4.43 1.78
N ARG A 49 7.08 5.36 1.53
CA ARG A 49 8.32 5.12 0.81
C ARG A 49 9.49 5.74 1.54
N VAL A 50 10.55 4.97 1.73
CA VAL A 50 11.83 5.45 2.24
C VAL A 50 12.86 5.41 1.11
N VAL A 51 13.52 6.53 0.87
CA VAL A 51 14.59 6.66 -0.14
C VAL A 51 15.92 6.55 0.57
N HIS A 52 16.64 5.44 0.38
CA HIS A 52 17.98 5.23 0.95
C HIS A 52 19.05 5.82 0.02
N SER A 53 18.84 5.69 -1.28
CA SER A 53 19.67 6.28 -2.34
C SER A 53 18.81 6.49 -3.59
N PRO A 54 19.32 7.15 -4.65
CA PRO A 54 18.57 7.30 -5.90
C PRO A 54 18.13 5.97 -6.54
N LYS A 55 18.81 4.86 -6.21
CA LYS A 55 18.54 3.52 -6.76
C LYS A 55 18.07 2.50 -5.74
N VAL A 56 17.99 2.84 -4.45
CA VAL A 56 17.58 1.89 -3.40
C VAL A 56 16.50 2.52 -2.55
N HIS A 57 15.30 1.93 -2.58
CA HIS A 57 14.16 2.38 -1.79
C HIS A 57 13.57 1.24 -0.97
N SER A 58 12.80 1.60 0.07
CA SER A 58 11.85 0.70 0.71
C SER A 58 10.42 1.17 0.44
N PHE A 59 9.51 0.22 0.33
CA PHE A 59 8.11 0.48 0.03
C PHE A 59 7.19 -0.33 0.95
N GLY A 60 6.17 0.32 1.45
CA GLY A 60 5.11 -0.28 2.26
C GLY A 60 3.86 0.57 2.24
N SER A 61 2.85 0.14 2.96
CA SER A 61 1.61 0.89 3.12
C SER A 61 0.95 0.62 4.47
N CYS A 62 -0.02 1.47 4.78
CA CYS A 62 -0.96 1.28 5.86
C CYS A 62 -2.37 1.37 5.27
N ILE A 63 -3.26 0.45 5.65
CA ILE A 63 -4.67 0.50 5.26
C ILE A 63 -5.53 0.64 6.51
N TYR A 64 -6.47 1.56 6.49
CA TYR A 64 -7.52 1.70 7.50
C TYR A 64 -8.82 1.09 6.96
N ASP A 65 -9.30 0.07 7.64
CA ASP A 65 -10.59 -0.56 7.44
C ASP A 65 -11.59 0.13 8.37
N ALA A 66 -12.41 1.02 7.82
CA ALA A 66 -13.37 1.81 8.60
C ALA A 66 -14.55 0.96 9.12
N ILE A 67 -14.88 -0.15 8.46
CA ILE A 67 -15.95 -1.05 8.87
C ILE A 67 -15.53 -1.81 10.13
N ALA A 68 -14.30 -2.31 10.16
CA ALA A 68 -13.75 -3.04 11.30
C ALA A 68 -13.05 -2.13 12.33
N ASP A 69 -12.94 -0.83 12.08
CA ASP A 69 -12.17 0.17 12.85
C ASP A 69 -10.76 -0.32 13.20
N ARG A 70 -10.03 -0.78 12.20
CA ARG A 70 -8.67 -1.31 12.40
C ARG A 70 -7.70 -0.84 11.33
N PHE A 71 -6.43 -0.73 11.73
CA PHE A 71 -5.32 -0.53 10.81
C PHE A 71 -4.67 -1.87 10.46
N VAL A 72 -4.31 -2.01 9.19
CA VAL A 72 -3.56 -3.15 8.67
C VAL A 72 -2.20 -2.66 8.22
N GLN A 73 -1.14 -3.31 8.68
CA GLN A 73 0.25 -3.00 8.36
C GLN A 73 1.06 -4.29 8.26
N GLU A 74 2.08 -4.28 7.42
CA GLU A 74 3.09 -5.35 7.34
C GLU A 74 4.50 -4.74 7.27
N PRO A 75 5.57 -5.51 7.47
CA PRO A 75 6.93 -5.03 7.22
C PRO A 75 7.07 -4.51 5.79
N ALA A 76 7.81 -3.42 5.61
CA ALA A 76 8.05 -2.87 4.28
C ALA A 76 8.91 -3.82 3.44
N TYR A 77 8.77 -3.75 2.13
CA TYR A 77 9.72 -4.32 1.18
C TYR A 77 10.97 -3.46 1.20
N GLU A 78 12.04 -4.01 1.78
CA GLU A 78 13.29 -3.29 2.02
C GLU A 78 14.27 -3.43 0.85
N ASN A 79 15.11 -2.40 0.67
CA ASN A 79 16.24 -2.41 -0.25
C ASN A 79 15.87 -2.80 -1.70
N ILE A 80 14.76 -2.27 -2.19
CA ILE A 80 14.35 -2.47 -3.58
C ILE A 80 15.33 -1.75 -4.51
N ASP A 81 15.95 -2.48 -5.45
CA ASP A 81 16.76 -1.92 -6.52
C ASP A 81 15.86 -1.25 -7.56
N VAL A 82 15.81 0.09 -7.52
CA VAL A 82 14.89 0.86 -8.36
C VAL A 82 15.50 1.07 -9.75
N VAL A 83 14.83 0.49 -10.74
CA VAL A 83 15.10 0.72 -12.17
C VAL A 83 14.26 1.90 -12.66
N ASP A 84 12.95 1.87 -12.38
CA ASP A 84 12.01 2.93 -12.73
C ASP A 84 10.85 2.94 -11.74
N ARG A 85 10.57 4.11 -11.16
CA ARG A 85 9.50 4.27 -10.18
C ARG A 85 8.18 4.77 -10.78
N ILE A 86 8.19 5.18 -12.06
CA ILE A 86 6.97 5.67 -12.72
C ILE A 86 5.94 4.52 -12.73
N GLY A 87 4.68 4.81 -12.41
CA GLY A 87 3.63 3.81 -12.32
C GLY A 87 3.63 2.94 -11.04
N SER A 88 4.57 3.13 -10.10
CA SER A 88 4.55 2.32 -8.86
C SER A 88 3.32 2.58 -7.99
N GLY A 89 2.79 3.79 -7.99
CA GLY A 89 1.53 4.13 -7.31
C GLY A 89 0.33 3.44 -7.96
N ASP A 90 0.26 3.45 -9.29
CA ASP A 90 -0.80 2.77 -10.06
C ASP A 90 -0.72 1.24 -9.90
N ALA A 91 0.49 0.70 -9.85
CA ALA A 91 0.75 -0.70 -9.54
C ALA A 91 0.25 -1.06 -8.13
N TYR A 92 0.52 -0.20 -7.12
CA TYR A 92 -0.03 -0.38 -5.78
C TYR A 92 -1.56 -0.41 -5.79
N ILE A 93 -2.20 0.57 -6.42
CA ILE A 93 -3.66 0.66 -6.50
C ILE A 93 -4.24 -0.58 -7.17
N SER A 94 -3.66 -1.02 -8.30
CA SER A 94 -4.16 -2.20 -9.03
C SER A 94 -4.04 -3.48 -8.20
N GLY A 95 -2.92 -3.70 -7.53
CA GLY A 95 -2.72 -4.83 -6.62
C GLY A 95 -3.67 -4.79 -5.43
N ALA A 96 -3.82 -3.62 -4.79
CA ALA A 96 -4.73 -3.45 -3.65
C ALA A 96 -6.20 -3.67 -4.04
N LEU A 97 -6.64 -3.15 -5.18
CA LEU A 97 -8.00 -3.40 -5.69
C LEU A 97 -8.23 -4.88 -6.01
N TYR A 98 -7.24 -5.55 -6.61
CA TYR A 98 -7.30 -7.00 -6.81
C TYR A 98 -7.47 -7.73 -5.46
N GLY A 99 -6.64 -7.40 -4.47
CA GLY A 99 -6.71 -7.98 -3.12
C GLY A 99 -8.10 -7.82 -2.48
N LEU A 100 -8.68 -6.61 -2.55
CA LEU A 100 -10.05 -6.35 -2.06
C LEU A 100 -11.11 -7.18 -2.79
N LEU A 101 -11.12 -7.11 -4.14
CA LEU A 101 -12.19 -7.69 -4.94
C LEU A 101 -12.13 -9.22 -4.99
N ALA A 102 -10.93 -9.81 -5.03
CA ALA A 102 -10.75 -11.26 -5.09
C ALA A 102 -10.91 -11.95 -3.70
N HIS A 103 -10.82 -11.18 -2.61
CA HIS A 103 -10.80 -11.72 -1.24
C HIS A 103 -11.85 -11.09 -0.31
N ASN A 104 -13.06 -10.81 -0.82
CA ASN A 104 -14.20 -10.34 -0.02
C ASN A 104 -13.91 -9.06 0.80
N MET A 105 -13.26 -8.09 0.19
CA MET A 105 -12.88 -6.81 0.82
C MET A 105 -11.88 -6.96 1.98
N ASP A 106 -11.05 -8.00 1.97
CA ASP A 106 -10.01 -8.20 2.97
C ASP A 106 -8.88 -7.16 2.79
N CYS A 107 -8.79 -6.23 3.72
CA CYS A 107 -7.77 -5.18 3.73
C CYS A 107 -6.34 -5.71 3.92
N GLN A 108 -6.16 -6.88 4.58
CA GLN A 108 -4.86 -7.55 4.65
C GLN A 108 -4.40 -8.00 3.26
N LYS A 109 -5.30 -8.63 2.50
CA LYS A 109 -5.01 -9.02 1.11
C LYS A 109 -4.78 -7.83 0.20
N ALA A 110 -5.56 -6.75 0.37
CA ALA A 110 -5.32 -5.50 -0.35
C ALA A 110 -3.89 -4.99 -0.14
N MET A 111 -3.42 -4.97 1.09
CA MET A 111 -2.08 -4.51 1.43
C MET A 111 -1.00 -5.42 0.86
N GLU A 112 -1.11 -6.74 1.04
CA GLU A 112 -0.15 -7.73 0.53
C GLU A 112 0.03 -7.62 -0.99
N TYR A 113 -1.06 -7.65 -1.74
CA TYR A 113 -1.01 -7.55 -3.21
C TYR A 113 -0.56 -6.16 -3.68
N GLY A 114 -1.03 -5.10 -3.03
CA GLY A 114 -0.63 -3.73 -3.34
C GLY A 114 0.87 -3.50 -3.15
N ASN A 115 1.40 -3.85 -1.98
CA ASN A 115 2.82 -3.69 -1.66
C ASN A 115 3.71 -4.53 -2.57
N ALA A 116 3.38 -5.80 -2.78
CA ALA A 116 4.15 -6.70 -3.66
C ALA A 116 4.19 -6.19 -5.10
N THR A 117 3.04 -5.79 -5.66
CA THR A 117 2.95 -5.30 -7.04
C THR A 117 3.73 -3.99 -7.22
N ALA A 118 3.65 -3.07 -6.24
CA ALA A 118 4.43 -1.83 -6.27
C ALA A 118 5.94 -2.09 -6.13
N ALA A 119 6.35 -3.00 -5.24
CA ALA A 119 7.75 -3.36 -5.05
C ALA A 119 8.36 -3.91 -6.35
N VAL A 120 7.68 -4.85 -7.00
CA VAL A 120 8.10 -5.42 -8.29
C VAL A 120 8.14 -4.36 -9.37
N LYS A 121 7.11 -3.50 -9.47
CA LYS A 121 7.07 -2.44 -10.48
C LYS A 121 8.31 -1.54 -10.43
N ASN A 122 8.82 -1.22 -9.25
CA ASN A 122 10.03 -0.42 -9.12
C ASN A 122 11.27 -1.06 -9.77
N THR A 123 11.31 -2.38 -9.94
CA THR A 123 12.42 -3.12 -10.57
C THR A 123 12.26 -3.30 -12.09
N ILE A 124 11.17 -2.79 -12.68
CA ILE A 124 10.82 -2.96 -14.09
C ILE A 124 10.83 -1.58 -14.77
N PRO A 125 11.43 -1.43 -15.96
CA PRO A 125 11.37 -0.19 -16.71
C PRO A 125 9.97 0.07 -17.29
N GLY A 126 9.62 1.35 -17.44
CA GLY A 126 8.31 1.79 -17.94
C GLY A 126 7.28 1.93 -16.83
N ASP A 127 6.07 2.29 -17.16
CA ASP A 127 4.99 2.64 -16.21
C ASP A 127 4.05 1.46 -15.86
N LEU A 128 4.07 0.38 -16.65
CA LEU A 128 3.20 -0.76 -16.45
C LEU A 128 3.89 -1.89 -15.67
N PRO A 129 3.21 -2.48 -14.66
CA PRO A 129 3.69 -3.71 -14.05
C PRO A 129 3.51 -4.87 -15.05
N SER A 130 4.59 -5.53 -15.42
CA SER A 130 4.57 -6.68 -16.34
C SER A 130 4.63 -8.03 -15.60
N SER A 131 4.37 -8.04 -14.30
CA SER A 131 4.29 -9.24 -13.47
C SER A 131 2.93 -9.93 -13.61
N ASN A 132 2.92 -11.25 -13.45
CA ASN A 132 1.69 -12.04 -13.39
C ASN A 132 1.35 -12.43 -11.94
N LEU A 133 0.11 -12.92 -11.74
CA LEU A 133 -0.39 -13.24 -10.40
C LEU A 133 0.48 -14.27 -9.67
N ARG A 134 0.97 -15.31 -10.36
CA ARG A 134 1.84 -16.34 -9.76
C ARG A 134 3.14 -15.76 -9.21
N GLU A 135 3.72 -14.79 -9.92
CA GLU A 135 4.92 -14.09 -9.46
C GLU A 135 4.63 -13.27 -8.22
N ILE A 136 3.52 -12.54 -8.21
CA ILE A 136 3.10 -11.74 -7.04
C ILE A 136 2.83 -12.65 -5.84
N ASP A 137 2.11 -13.76 -6.01
CA ASP A 137 1.87 -14.75 -4.94
C ASP A 137 3.19 -15.28 -4.35
N SER A 138 4.16 -15.58 -5.21
CA SER A 138 5.48 -16.05 -4.77
C SER A 138 6.24 -15.00 -3.98
N ILE A 139 6.15 -13.74 -4.37
CA ILE A 139 6.80 -12.61 -3.69
C ILE A 139 6.17 -12.39 -2.33
N ILE A 140 4.84 -12.41 -2.22
CA ILE A 140 4.12 -12.31 -0.95
C ILE A 140 4.55 -13.45 -0.01
N ALA A 141 4.55 -14.70 -0.50
CA ALA A 141 4.95 -15.86 0.29
C ALA A 141 6.39 -15.75 0.80
N ASN A 142 7.32 -15.31 -0.05
CA ASN A 142 8.72 -15.09 0.32
C ASN A 142 8.86 -13.95 1.35
N HIS A 143 8.14 -12.86 1.19
CA HIS A 143 8.15 -11.73 2.12
C HIS A 143 7.70 -12.14 3.52
N HIS A 144 6.65 -12.95 3.63
CA HIS A 144 6.17 -13.47 4.90
C HIS A 144 7.11 -14.52 5.52
N SER A 145 7.87 -15.27 4.70
CA SER A 145 8.83 -16.26 5.19
C SER A 145 10.14 -15.68 5.70
N THR A 146 10.51 -14.47 5.25
CA THR A 146 11.72 -13.75 5.67
C THR A 146 11.53 -12.88 6.93
N GLY A 147 10.34 -12.88 7.54
CA GLY A 147 10.13 -12.32 8.88
C GLY A 147 11.13 -12.92 9.88
N PRO A 148 11.41 -12.27 11.03
CA PRO A 148 12.46 -12.70 11.95
C PRO A 148 12.26 -14.18 12.30
N GLN A 149 13.10 -15.04 11.74
CA GLN A 149 13.23 -16.42 12.20
C GLN A 149 13.67 -16.31 13.66
N LEU A 150 12.75 -16.62 14.58
CA LEU A 150 13.14 -16.92 15.94
C LEU A 150 14.14 -18.09 15.82
N GLU A 151 15.42 -17.78 15.95
CA GLU A 151 16.44 -18.80 16.19
C GLU A 151 16.00 -19.59 17.40
N MET A 152 15.39 -20.75 17.15
CA MET A 152 15.26 -21.76 18.18
C MET A 152 16.67 -22.32 18.41
N ASN A 153 17.41 -21.69 19.31
CA ASN A 153 18.62 -22.26 19.87
C ASN A 153 18.26 -23.62 20.49
N ARG A 154 18.81 -24.66 19.89
CA ARG A 154 18.87 -25.99 20.48
C ARG A 154 19.94 -26.00 21.59
#